data_c18e5df45a61fa30cbe81fdb10340d62
#
_entry.id   c18e5df45a61fa30cbe81fdb10340d62
#
_cell.length_a   1.000
_cell.length_b   1.000
_cell.length_c   1.000
_cell.angle_alpha   90.00
_cell.angle_beta   90.00
_cell.angle_gamma   90.00
#
_symmetry.space_group_name_H-M   'P 1'
#
loop_
_entity.id
_entity.type
_entity.pdbx_description
1 polymer ?
#
loop_
_entity_poly.entity_id
_entity_poly.type
_entity_poly.pdbx_seq_one_letter_code
_entity_poly.pdbx_strand_id
1 'polypeptide(L)'
;MSTTYTLFTEVQVADKWYCVSPLMRIVDHIIDPAESELALVPTFETNARYHFENTYELMHDDGYSITLNDLSDDLQNESAKSHTDFAEPTLAIDYDRITGYLNLQLKEHRAFALRSDVEAYESGQEEDIYDYVCLEVYKKMDEELKKAYQYYEWNDSHGTFRYYSEFKKRVEEQLANWRYVNYRNEPTAVRLVLFIS
;
A
#
# COMPACT_ATOMS: atom_id res chain seq x y z
N MET A 1 -20.13 13.77 -7.48
CA MET A 1 -19.93 12.39 -6.99
C MET A 1 -18.47 12.27 -6.65
N SER A 2 -18.15 11.80 -5.47
CA SER A 2 -16.75 11.51 -5.08
C SER A 2 -16.44 10.09 -5.55
N THR A 3 -15.33 9.92 -6.25
CA THR A 3 -14.84 8.59 -6.63
C THR A 3 -14.18 7.94 -5.42
N THR A 4 -14.54 6.72 -5.11
CA THR A 4 -13.91 5.92 -4.04
C THR A 4 -13.02 4.84 -4.68
N TYR A 5 -11.82 4.72 -4.20
CA TYR A 5 -10.86 3.69 -4.59
C TYR A 5 -10.76 2.68 -3.45
N THR A 6 -11.09 1.43 -3.72
CA THR A 6 -11.10 0.36 -2.73
C THR A 6 -10.19 -0.78 -3.19
N LEU A 7 -9.23 -1.16 -2.37
CA LEU A 7 -8.28 -2.24 -2.63
C LEU A 7 -8.53 -3.41 -1.68
N PHE A 8 -8.59 -4.60 -2.26
CA PHE A 8 -8.59 -5.86 -1.51
C PHE A 8 -7.34 -6.67 -1.83
N THR A 9 -6.85 -7.39 -0.84
CA THR A 9 -5.76 -8.35 -1.00
C THR A 9 -6.35 -9.74 -1.16
N GLU A 10 -5.90 -10.45 -2.18
CA GLU A 10 -6.21 -11.86 -2.40
C GLU A 10 -4.93 -12.70 -2.41
N VAL A 11 -5.03 -13.91 -1.90
CA VAL A 11 -3.97 -14.92 -1.92
C VAL A 11 -4.42 -16.14 -2.71
N GLN A 12 -3.50 -16.76 -3.44
CA GLN A 12 -3.75 -18.00 -4.16
C GLN A 12 -3.20 -19.18 -3.36
N VAL A 13 -4.06 -20.19 -3.17
CA VAL A 13 -3.69 -21.47 -2.57
C VAL A 13 -4.29 -22.58 -3.42
N ALA A 14 -3.48 -23.52 -3.89
CA ALA A 14 -3.93 -24.63 -4.72
C ALA A 14 -4.81 -24.20 -5.90
N ASP A 15 -4.35 -23.19 -6.64
CA ASP A 15 -5.01 -22.60 -7.82
C ASP A 15 -6.35 -21.90 -7.57
N LYS A 16 -6.73 -21.71 -6.30
CA LYS A 16 -7.93 -20.98 -5.91
C LYS A 16 -7.55 -19.68 -5.19
N TRP A 17 -8.25 -18.59 -5.53
CA TRP A 17 -8.11 -17.30 -4.86
C TRP A 17 -9.00 -17.20 -3.61
N TYR A 18 -8.48 -16.56 -2.57
CA TYR A 18 -9.16 -16.26 -1.33
C TYR A 18 -8.91 -14.81 -0.93
N CYS A 19 -9.96 -14.09 -0.54
CA CYS A 19 -9.78 -12.77 0.04
C CYS A 19 -9.16 -12.90 1.44
N VAL A 20 -8.15 -12.09 1.73
CA VAL A 20 -7.45 -12.11 3.02
C VAL A 20 -8.28 -11.50 4.15
N SER A 21 -9.34 -10.81 3.80
CA SER A 21 -10.35 -10.31 4.73
C SER A 21 -11.65 -11.15 4.60
N PRO A 22 -12.30 -11.47 5.72
CA PRO A 22 -11.97 -11.16 7.10
C PRO A 22 -10.77 -11.97 7.62
N LEU A 23 -10.11 -11.44 8.64
CA LEU A 23 -8.83 -11.92 9.20
C LEU A 23 -8.82 -13.34 9.76
N MET A 24 -9.95 -14.00 9.89
CA MET A 24 -10.15 -15.25 10.63
C MET A 24 -10.56 -16.45 9.77
N ARG A 25 -10.24 -16.44 8.50
CA ARG A 25 -10.63 -17.55 7.62
C ARG A 25 -9.62 -18.70 7.64
N ILE A 26 -10.12 -19.92 7.90
CA ILE A 26 -9.36 -21.17 7.78
C ILE A 26 -9.75 -21.86 6.47
N VAL A 27 -8.78 -22.10 5.58
CA VAL A 27 -9.03 -22.63 4.23
C VAL A 27 -9.64 -24.03 4.23
N ASP A 28 -9.28 -24.89 5.20
CA ASP A 28 -9.75 -26.26 5.31
C ASP A 28 -11.13 -26.39 6.02
N HIS A 29 -11.58 -25.32 6.67
CA HIS A 29 -12.86 -25.25 7.36
C HIS A 29 -13.62 -24.02 6.86
N ILE A 30 -13.86 -23.98 5.56
CA ILE A 30 -14.63 -22.91 4.94
C ILE A 30 -16.05 -23.00 5.49
N ILE A 31 -16.36 -22.13 6.44
CA ILE A 31 -17.74 -21.72 6.65
C ILE A 31 -18.15 -21.07 5.35
N ASP A 32 -19.23 -21.58 4.74
CA ASP A 32 -19.73 -21.04 3.49
C ASP A 32 -19.78 -19.51 3.59
N PRO A 33 -19.11 -18.75 2.69
CA PRO A 33 -19.14 -17.29 2.72
C PRO A 33 -20.56 -16.73 2.72
N ALA A 34 -21.51 -17.46 2.15
CA ALA A 34 -22.93 -17.11 2.18
C ALA A 34 -23.55 -17.14 3.59
N GLU A 35 -22.93 -17.85 4.55
CA GLU A 35 -23.38 -17.93 5.94
C GLU A 35 -22.59 -16.99 6.87
N SER A 36 -21.48 -16.39 6.41
CA SER A 36 -20.70 -15.45 7.19
C SER A 36 -21.31 -14.06 7.08
N GLU A 37 -21.87 -13.56 8.18
CA GLU A 37 -22.32 -12.17 8.31
C GLU A 37 -21.16 -11.17 8.41
N LEU A 38 -19.92 -11.63 8.30
CA LEU A 38 -18.73 -10.79 8.39
C LEU A 38 -18.52 -10.04 7.09
N ALA A 39 -18.70 -8.74 7.15
CA ALA A 39 -18.36 -7.85 6.04
C ALA A 39 -16.86 -7.93 5.72
N LEU A 40 -16.53 -7.92 4.42
CA LEU A 40 -15.14 -7.80 4.00
C LEU A 40 -14.59 -6.41 4.37
N VAL A 41 -13.39 -6.39 4.89
CA VAL A 41 -12.69 -5.15 5.22
C VAL A 41 -11.64 -4.90 4.15
N PRO A 42 -11.73 -3.80 3.39
CA PRO A 42 -10.73 -3.47 2.39
C PRO A 42 -9.35 -3.30 3.02
N THR A 43 -8.33 -3.67 2.28
CA THR A 43 -6.95 -3.42 2.67
C THR A 43 -6.67 -1.92 2.71
N PHE A 44 -7.25 -1.20 1.75
CA PHE A 44 -7.15 0.25 1.67
C PHE A 44 -8.40 0.81 1.01
N GLU A 45 -8.89 1.95 1.51
CA GLU A 45 -10.00 2.71 0.93
C GLU A 45 -9.71 4.20 1.03
N THR A 46 -9.92 4.94 -0.04
CA THR A 46 -9.79 6.40 -0.06
C THR A 46 -10.68 7.04 -1.12
N ASN A 47 -11.20 8.21 -0.83
CA ASN A 47 -11.88 9.09 -1.77
C ASN A 47 -10.99 10.25 -2.26
N ALA A 48 -9.75 10.30 -1.78
CA ALA A 48 -8.79 11.32 -2.15
C ALA A 48 -7.89 10.79 -3.26
N ARG A 49 -8.16 11.21 -4.50
CA ARG A 49 -7.42 10.78 -5.70
C ARG A 49 -5.90 10.92 -5.54
N TYR A 50 -5.44 12.03 -4.96
CA TYR A 50 -4.01 12.29 -4.78
C TYR A 50 -3.31 11.27 -3.85
N HIS A 51 -4.04 10.65 -2.92
CA HIS A 51 -3.51 9.57 -2.08
C HIS A 51 -3.32 8.26 -2.84
N PHE A 52 -3.96 8.14 -4.00
CA PHE A 52 -4.00 6.91 -4.76
C PHE A 52 -3.42 7.06 -6.19
N GLU A 53 -3.14 8.28 -6.63
CA GLU A 53 -2.83 8.59 -8.03
C GLU A 53 -1.66 7.74 -8.57
N ASN A 54 -0.57 7.66 -7.82
CA ASN A 54 0.59 6.87 -8.25
C ASN A 54 0.33 5.35 -8.16
N THR A 55 -0.49 4.89 -7.20
CA THR A 55 -0.89 3.47 -7.17
C THR A 55 -1.78 3.15 -8.36
N TYR A 56 -2.68 4.05 -8.71
CA TYR A 56 -3.53 3.89 -9.89
C TYR A 56 -2.70 3.84 -11.18
N GLU A 57 -1.76 4.75 -11.34
CA GLU A 57 -0.83 4.76 -12.48
C GLU A 57 -0.05 3.45 -12.58
N LEU A 58 0.53 3.00 -11.46
CA LEU A 58 1.23 1.73 -11.40
C LEU A 58 0.33 0.54 -11.77
N MET A 59 -0.89 0.49 -11.22
CA MET A 59 -1.84 -0.57 -11.55
C MET A 59 -2.31 -0.49 -13.00
N HIS A 60 -2.36 0.70 -13.57
CA HIS A 60 -2.70 0.88 -14.98
C HIS A 60 -1.58 0.42 -15.91
N ASP A 61 -0.32 0.67 -15.53
CA ASP A 61 0.86 0.36 -16.35
C ASP A 61 1.30 -1.11 -16.22
N ASP A 62 1.32 -1.63 -14.98
CA ASP A 62 1.83 -2.98 -14.66
C ASP A 62 0.74 -3.97 -14.21
N GLY A 63 -0.49 -3.50 -14.06
CA GLY A 63 -1.62 -4.33 -13.71
C GLY A 63 -2.26 -5.00 -14.92
N TYR A 64 -3.26 -5.82 -14.65
CA TYR A 64 -4.05 -6.49 -15.67
C TYR A 64 -5.55 -6.36 -15.39
N SER A 65 -6.33 -6.36 -16.47
CA SER A 65 -7.79 -6.34 -16.36
C SER A 65 -8.30 -7.62 -15.71
N ILE A 66 -9.28 -7.46 -14.83
CA ILE A 66 -9.88 -8.56 -14.09
C ILE A 66 -11.42 -8.43 -14.17
N THR A 67 -12.10 -9.55 -14.18
CA THR A 67 -13.57 -9.62 -14.16
C THR A 67 -14.06 -10.21 -12.85
N LEU A 68 -15.34 -10.08 -12.56
CA LEU A 68 -15.95 -10.69 -11.37
C LEU A 68 -15.67 -12.19 -11.26
N ASN A 69 -15.65 -12.91 -12.39
CA ASN A 69 -15.43 -14.36 -12.39
C ASN A 69 -14.00 -14.76 -12.03
N ASP A 70 -13.06 -13.82 -12.09
CA ASP A 70 -11.65 -14.06 -11.75
C ASP A 70 -11.36 -13.81 -10.26
N LEU A 71 -12.33 -13.28 -9.52
CA LEU A 71 -12.22 -13.00 -8.09
C LEU A 71 -12.42 -14.25 -7.24
N SER A 72 -11.97 -14.17 -5.98
CA SER A 72 -12.38 -15.12 -4.95
C SER A 72 -13.90 -15.12 -4.77
N ASP A 73 -14.45 -16.24 -4.36
CA ASP A 73 -15.89 -16.39 -4.09
C ASP A 73 -16.39 -15.30 -3.10
N ASP A 74 -15.52 -14.87 -2.20
CA ASP A 74 -15.81 -13.84 -1.20
C ASP A 74 -16.09 -12.48 -1.82
N LEU A 75 -15.17 -12.03 -2.69
CA LEU A 75 -15.31 -10.75 -3.36
C LEU A 75 -16.46 -10.77 -4.37
N GLN A 76 -16.70 -11.92 -5.02
CA GLN A 76 -17.86 -12.09 -5.89
C GLN A 76 -19.17 -11.94 -5.10
N ASN A 77 -19.27 -12.59 -3.95
CA ASN A 77 -20.46 -12.54 -3.11
C ASN A 77 -20.69 -11.14 -2.51
N GLU A 78 -19.62 -10.46 -2.10
CA GLU A 78 -19.71 -9.09 -1.57
C GLU A 78 -20.15 -8.11 -2.65
N SER A 79 -19.57 -8.20 -3.84
CA SER A 79 -19.98 -7.41 -5.00
C SER A 79 -21.46 -7.63 -5.37
N ALA A 80 -21.97 -8.86 -5.22
CA ALA A 80 -23.36 -9.17 -5.46
C ALA A 80 -24.32 -8.63 -4.38
N LYS A 81 -23.87 -8.47 -3.13
CA LYS A 81 -24.66 -7.93 -2.01
C LYS A 81 -24.78 -6.43 -2.03
N SER A 82 -23.72 -5.75 -2.44
CA SER A 82 -23.70 -4.29 -2.48
C SER A 82 -24.39 -3.79 -3.74
N HIS A 83 -25.68 -3.52 -3.64
CA HIS A 83 -26.48 -3.00 -4.77
C HIS A 83 -26.06 -1.61 -5.27
N THR A 84 -25.07 -0.97 -4.65
CA THR A 84 -24.78 0.44 -4.92
C THR A 84 -23.31 0.83 -5.02
N ASP A 85 -22.35 0.12 -4.41
CA ASP A 85 -21.05 0.74 -4.14
C ASP A 85 -19.82 0.00 -4.66
N PHE A 86 -19.92 -1.28 -5.01
CA PHE A 86 -18.80 -1.94 -5.69
C PHE A 86 -19.12 -2.00 -7.18
N ALA A 87 -18.53 -1.07 -7.91
CA ALA A 87 -18.40 -1.21 -9.35
C ALA A 87 -17.71 -2.55 -9.68
N GLU A 88 -17.78 -2.95 -10.93
CA GLU A 88 -16.99 -4.09 -11.38
C GLU A 88 -15.51 -3.89 -11.04
N PRO A 89 -14.76 -4.95 -10.69
CA PRO A 89 -13.34 -4.85 -10.46
C PRO A 89 -12.69 -4.27 -11.70
N THR A 90 -11.80 -3.29 -11.51
CA THR A 90 -11.22 -2.57 -12.63
C THR A 90 -9.88 -3.18 -13.04
N LEU A 91 -9.01 -3.40 -12.07
CA LEU A 91 -7.64 -3.86 -12.29
C LEU A 91 -7.21 -4.77 -11.14
N ALA A 92 -6.28 -5.66 -11.44
CA ALA A 92 -5.48 -6.36 -10.44
C ALA A 92 -4.00 -6.19 -10.72
N ILE A 93 -3.18 -6.31 -9.69
CA ILE A 93 -1.72 -6.27 -9.79
C ILE A 93 -1.10 -7.26 -8.82
N ASP A 94 -0.05 -7.95 -9.26
CA ASP A 94 0.70 -8.85 -8.39
C ASP A 94 1.44 -8.04 -7.31
N TYR A 95 1.38 -8.52 -6.07
CA TYR A 95 1.96 -7.81 -4.92
C TYR A 95 3.47 -7.59 -5.06
N ASP A 96 4.18 -8.52 -5.68
CA ASP A 96 5.62 -8.41 -5.92
C ASP A 96 5.97 -7.24 -6.86
N ARG A 97 5.09 -6.89 -7.78
CA ARG A 97 5.26 -5.71 -8.64
C ARG A 97 5.19 -4.44 -7.83
N ILE A 98 4.21 -4.32 -6.94
CA ILE A 98 4.08 -3.16 -6.05
C ILE A 98 5.28 -3.04 -5.11
N THR A 99 5.72 -4.12 -4.49
CA THR A 99 6.88 -4.09 -3.60
C THR A 99 8.16 -3.73 -4.34
N GLY A 100 8.33 -4.22 -5.56
CA GLY A 100 9.44 -3.84 -6.44
C GLY A 100 9.44 -2.34 -6.73
N TYR A 101 8.29 -1.78 -7.09
CA TYR A 101 8.12 -0.35 -7.33
C TYR A 101 8.43 0.50 -6.09
N LEU A 102 7.91 0.12 -4.93
CA LEU A 102 8.16 0.80 -3.67
C LEU A 102 9.65 0.87 -3.31
N ASN A 103 10.36 -0.22 -3.56
CA ASN A 103 11.80 -0.27 -3.32
C ASN A 103 12.59 0.64 -4.29
N LEU A 104 12.08 0.84 -5.51
CA LEU A 104 12.70 1.74 -6.49
C LEU A 104 12.42 3.22 -6.22
N GLN A 105 11.31 3.53 -5.54
CA GLN A 105 10.91 4.90 -5.22
C GLN A 105 11.53 5.44 -3.92
N LEU A 106 12.22 4.60 -3.14
CA LEU A 106 13.05 5.04 -2.03
C LEU A 106 14.21 5.88 -2.56
N LYS A 107 14.01 7.19 -2.62
CA LYS A 107 15.05 8.11 -3.02
C LYS A 107 15.92 8.45 -1.82
N GLU A 108 17.11 7.90 -1.82
CA GLU A 108 18.13 8.24 -0.84
C GLU A 108 18.65 9.67 -1.10
N HIS A 109 18.46 10.55 -0.13
CA HIS A 109 18.99 11.89 -0.14
C HIS A 109 20.31 11.95 0.63
N ARG A 110 21.29 12.67 0.06
CA ARG A 110 22.58 12.95 0.67
C ARG A 110 22.89 14.43 0.50
N ALA A 111 22.68 15.20 1.55
CA ALA A 111 22.80 16.66 1.48
C ALA A 111 23.18 17.28 2.82
N PHE A 112 23.34 18.59 2.84
CA PHE A 112 23.49 19.36 4.06
C PHE A 112 22.12 19.87 4.50
N ALA A 113 21.57 19.30 5.56
CA ALA A 113 20.27 19.63 6.11
C ALA A 113 20.41 20.53 7.35
N LEU A 114 19.36 21.34 7.63
CA LEU A 114 19.30 22.07 8.88
C LEU A 114 19.30 21.10 10.06
N ARG A 115 20.08 21.40 11.10
CA ARG A 115 20.16 20.56 12.30
C ARG A 115 18.83 20.42 13.00
N SER A 116 18.04 21.50 13.04
CA SER A 116 16.71 21.48 13.61
C SER A 116 15.78 20.51 12.90
N ASP A 117 15.85 20.44 11.58
CA ASP A 117 15.01 19.56 10.76
C ASP A 117 15.43 18.11 10.91
N VAL A 118 16.75 17.85 10.98
CA VAL A 118 17.27 16.51 11.28
C VAL A 118 16.80 16.05 12.66
N GLU A 119 16.90 16.90 13.69
CA GLU A 119 16.43 16.59 15.04
C GLU A 119 14.92 16.31 15.07
N ALA A 120 14.13 17.11 14.36
CA ALA A 120 12.68 16.89 14.24
C ALA A 120 12.34 15.59 13.52
N TYR A 121 13.07 15.27 12.44
CA TYR A 121 12.94 14.02 11.70
C TYR A 121 13.33 12.80 12.56
N GLU A 122 14.49 12.83 13.22
CA GLU A 122 14.94 11.73 14.08
C GLU A 122 14.03 11.49 15.29
N SER A 123 13.41 12.57 15.81
CA SER A 123 12.44 12.46 16.92
C SER A 123 11.05 12.03 16.47
N GLY A 124 10.79 11.95 15.17
CA GLY A 124 9.48 11.63 14.60
C GLY A 124 8.45 12.77 14.70
N GLN A 125 8.90 14.00 14.97
CA GLN A 125 8.05 15.20 14.94
C GLN A 125 7.76 15.65 13.53
N GLU A 126 8.73 15.48 12.62
CA GLU A 126 8.60 15.73 11.20
C GLU A 126 8.81 14.43 10.43
N GLU A 127 8.15 14.31 9.30
CA GLU A 127 8.16 13.10 8.48
C GLU A 127 9.24 13.14 7.39
N ASP A 128 9.78 14.31 7.14
CA ASP A 128 10.80 14.55 6.12
C ASP A 128 11.68 15.76 6.49
N ILE A 129 12.78 15.91 5.75
CA ILE A 129 13.69 17.04 5.87
C ILE A 129 13.45 17.96 4.68
N TYR A 130 12.94 19.16 4.95
CA TYR A 130 12.55 20.11 3.92
C TYR A 130 13.64 21.12 3.56
N ASP A 131 14.41 21.57 4.56
CA ASP A 131 15.47 22.57 4.36
C ASP A 131 16.85 21.91 4.24
N TYR A 132 17.25 21.68 3.01
CA TYR A 132 18.57 21.14 2.71
C TYR A 132 19.19 21.80 1.48
N VAL A 133 20.49 21.74 1.40
CA VAL A 133 21.28 22.28 0.28
C VAL A 133 22.31 21.25 -0.22
N CYS A 134 22.58 21.28 -1.51
CA CYS A 134 23.64 20.48 -2.08
C CYS A 134 25.03 20.98 -1.67
N LEU A 135 26.04 20.11 -1.82
CA LEU A 135 27.45 20.43 -1.47
C LEU A 135 27.96 21.74 -2.11
N GLU A 136 27.56 22.01 -3.36
CA GLU A 136 28.04 23.20 -4.07
C GLU A 136 27.48 24.49 -3.46
N VAL A 137 26.24 24.48 -3.04
CA VAL A 137 25.59 25.59 -2.35
C VAL A 137 26.20 25.76 -0.96
N TYR A 138 26.33 24.66 -0.20
CA TYR A 138 26.92 24.66 1.13
C TYR A 138 28.31 25.26 1.14
N LYS A 139 29.18 24.90 0.18
CA LYS A 139 30.56 25.47 0.08
C LYS A 139 30.56 26.98 -0.09
N LYS A 140 29.56 27.56 -0.70
CA LYS A 140 29.43 29.01 -0.97
C LYS A 140 28.73 29.77 0.16
N MET A 141 28.19 29.10 1.16
CA MET A 141 27.53 29.72 2.29
C MET A 141 28.53 30.39 3.23
N ASP A 142 28.01 31.38 3.97
CA ASP A 142 28.72 32.03 5.04
C ASP A 142 29.05 31.05 6.17
N GLU A 143 30.22 31.17 6.80
CA GLU A 143 30.67 30.27 7.87
C GLU A 143 29.71 30.23 9.07
N GLU A 144 29.02 31.34 9.37
CA GLU A 144 28.02 31.36 10.42
C GLU A 144 26.77 30.57 10.03
N LEU A 145 26.33 30.65 8.76
CA LEU A 145 25.21 29.86 8.25
C LEU A 145 25.52 28.38 8.19
N LYS A 146 26.72 28.00 7.81
CA LYS A 146 27.21 26.62 7.78
C LYS A 146 27.02 25.88 9.10
N LYS A 147 27.14 26.61 10.23
CA LYS A 147 26.97 26.01 11.56
C LYS A 147 25.57 25.47 11.82
N ALA A 148 24.56 26.01 11.14
CA ALA A 148 23.17 25.53 11.24
C ALA A 148 22.93 24.26 10.45
N TYR A 149 23.81 23.88 9.54
CA TYR A 149 23.66 22.71 8.68
C TYR A 149 24.59 21.58 9.12
N GLN A 150 24.17 20.34 8.79
CA GLN A 150 25.00 19.15 8.92
C GLN A 150 24.81 18.25 7.71
N TYR A 151 25.84 17.49 7.36
CA TYR A 151 25.71 16.43 6.38
C TYR A 151 24.83 15.33 6.94
N TYR A 152 23.79 14.95 6.17
CA TYR A 152 22.85 13.92 6.58
C TYR A 152 22.39 13.09 5.39
N GLU A 153 22.09 11.84 5.65
CA GLU A 153 21.57 10.89 4.67
C GLU A 153 20.23 10.38 5.17
N TRP A 154 19.19 10.55 4.36
CA TRP A 154 17.83 10.10 4.70
C TRP A 154 17.08 9.60 3.48
N ASN A 155 16.01 8.87 3.73
CA ASN A 155 15.10 8.44 2.68
C ASN A 155 13.95 9.42 2.59
N ASP A 156 13.68 9.90 1.38
CA ASP A 156 12.55 10.78 1.10
C ASP A 156 11.24 10.01 1.34
N SER A 157 10.49 10.46 2.33
CA SER A 157 9.17 9.92 2.64
C SER A 157 8.03 10.76 2.05
N HIS A 158 8.33 11.62 1.05
CA HIS A 158 7.35 12.53 0.47
C HIS A 158 5.99 11.85 0.21
N GLY A 159 4.96 12.50 0.68
CA GLY A 159 3.53 12.23 0.73
C GLY A 159 2.98 10.98 0.04
N THR A 160 3.39 10.72 -1.16
CA THR A 160 3.05 9.51 -1.90
C THR A 160 3.64 8.26 -1.25
N PHE A 161 4.89 8.34 -0.78
CA PHE A 161 5.59 7.21 -0.17
C PHE A 161 4.99 6.84 1.18
N ARG A 162 4.56 7.81 1.98
CA ARG A 162 3.88 7.57 3.26
C ARG A 162 2.65 6.69 3.07
N TYR A 163 1.79 7.02 2.11
CA TYR A 163 0.60 6.21 1.82
C TYR A 163 0.96 4.81 1.36
N TYR A 164 2.02 4.66 0.59
CA TYR A 164 2.53 3.36 0.19
C TYR A 164 3.07 2.54 1.36
N SER A 165 3.82 3.15 2.28
CA SER A 165 4.34 2.45 3.45
C SER A 165 3.23 1.98 4.38
N GLU A 166 2.21 2.80 4.60
CA GLU A 166 1.00 2.41 5.35
C GLU A 166 0.23 1.31 4.64
N PHE A 167 0.06 1.42 3.34
CA PHE A 167 -0.58 0.41 2.52
C PHE A 167 0.18 -0.92 2.55
N LYS A 168 1.49 -0.91 2.31
CA LYS A 168 2.36 -2.07 2.42
C LYS A 168 2.24 -2.72 3.80
N LYS A 169 2.30 -1.92 4.86
CA LYS A 169 2.15 -2.40 6.23
C LYS A 169 0.81 -3.10 6.44
N ARG A 170 -0.29 -2.54 5.95
CA ARG A 170 -1.62 -3.18 6.05
C ARG A 170 -1.69 -4.50 5.29
N VAL A 171 -1.13 -4.57 4.08
CA VAL A 171 -1.05 -5.83 3.32
C VAL A 171 -0.23 -6.87 4.10
N GLU A 172 0.94 -6.48 4.60
CA GLU A 172 1.81 -7.38 5.38
C GLU A 172 1.15 -7.87 6.67
N GLU A 173 0.42 -7.01 7.38
CA GLU A 173 -0.36 -7.39 8.56
C GLU A 173 -1.47 -8.38 8.21
N GLN A 174 -2.21 -8.16 7.14
CA GLN A 174 -3.23 -9.08 6.66
C GLN A 174 -2.63 -10.43 6.26
N LEU A 175 -1.52 -10.43 5.53
CA LEU A 175 -0.81 -11.65 5.14
C LEU A 175 -0.24 -12.41 6.33
N ALA A 176 0.30 -11.70 7.33
CA ALA A 176 0.78 -12.32 8.56
C ALA A 176 -0.36 -13.01 9.33
N ASN A 177 -1.50 -12.35 9.44
CA ASN A 177 -2.69 -12.94 10.07
C ASN A 177 -3.22 -14.13 9.27
N TRP A 178 -3.27 -14.04 7.94
CA TRP A 178 -3.62 -15.16 7.08
C TRP A 178 -2.71 -16.36 7.31
N ARG A 179 -1.39 -16.17 7.29
CA ARG A 179 -0.40 -17.23 7.52
C ARG A 179 -0.52 -17.84 8.92
N TYR A 180 -0.80 -17.03 9.92
CA TYR A 180 -1.01 -17.53 11.28
C TYR A 180 -2.20 -18.48 11.38
N VAL A 181 -3.31 -18.12 10.75
CA VAL A 181 -4.54 -18.94 10.75
C VAL A 181 -4.40 -20.15 9.82
N ASN A 182 -3.73 -19.98 8.67
CA ASN A 182 -3.62 -20.98 7.60
C ASN A 182 -2.19 -21.54 7.48
N TYR A 183 -1.51 -21.77 8.57
CA TYR A 183 -0.09 -22.14 8.62
C TYR A 183 0.31 -23.36 7.78
N ARG A 184 -0.65 -24.17 7.34
CA ARG A 184 -0.45 -25.35 6.47
C ARG A 184 -0.59 -25.05 4.98
N ASN A 185 -1.07 -23.86 4.65
CA ASN A 185 -1.44 -23.47 3.28
C ASN A 185 -0.68 -22.19 2.90
N GLU A 186 0.58 -22.33 2.51
CA GLU A 186 1.38 -21.20 2.04
C GLU A 186 0.81 -20.66 0.72
N PRO A 187 0.60 -19.36 0.60
CA PRO A 187 0.18 -18.75 -0.65
C PRO A 187 1.22 -18.93 -1.74
N THR A 188 0.77 -19.32 -2.93
CA THR A 188 1.61 -19.40 -4.13
C THR A 188 1.70 -18.07 -4.87
N ALA A 189 0.70 -17.19 -4.70
CA ALA A 189 0.68 -15.84 -5.23
C ALA A 189 -0.16 -14.92 -4.34
N VAL A 190 0.12 -13.62 -4.44
CA VAL A 190 -0.63 -12.55 -3.79
C VAL A 190 -0.92 -11.48 -4.83
N ARG A 191 -2.15 -11.00 -4.87
CA ARG A 191 -2.54 -9.89 -5.72
C ARG A 191 -3.40 -8.86 -4.98
N LEU A 192 -3.44 -7.67 -5.53
CA LEU A 192 -4.32 -6.60 -5.10
C LEU A 192 -5.37 -6.37 -6.17
N VAL A 193 -6.60 -6.24 -5.76
CA VAL A 193 -7.75 -6.00 -6.65
C VAL A 193 -8.32 -4.63 -6.35
N LEU A 194 -8.46 -3.80 -7.40
CA LEU A 194 -8.97 -2.46 -7.34
C LEU A 194 -10.43 -2.40 -7.78
N PHE A 195 -11.24 -1.78 -6.97
CA PHE A 195 -12.60 -1.33 -7.28
C PHE A 195 -12.65 0.20 -7.29
N ILE A 196 -13.36 0.76 -8.25
CA ILE A 196 -13.58 2.21 -8.38
C ILE A 196 -15.09 2.45 -8.41
N SER A 197 -15.62 3.18 -7.45
CA SER A 197 -17.03 3.50 -7.32
C SER A 197 -17.31 5.01 -7.29
#